data_d5672dddb3f25cd2bc6fe7a38773f213
#
_entry.id   d5672dddb3f25cd2bc6fe7a38773f213
#
_cell.length_a   1.000
_cell.length_b   1.000
_cell.length_c   1.000
_cell.angle_alpha   90.00
_cell.angle_beta   90.00
_cell.angle_gamma   90.00
#
_symmetry.space_group_name_H-M   'P 1'
#
loop_
_entity.id
_entity.type
_entity.pdbx_description
1 polymer ?
#
loop_
_entity_poly.entity_id
_entity_poly.type
_entity_poly.pdbx_seq_one_letter_code
_entity_poly.pdbx_strand_id
1 'polypeptide(L)'
;MSAASPNNYIAIIDDDGAIRTALGRALRMENYEVELFEDGLSALKAIQLRAPNAIILDLQLPDIDGLEVCRRIRKAGDVTPILMLTARDAVNDRVEGLDAGADDYLVKPFDLAELLARLRALLRRQGGGDGLAEVMRFEDLTLNPQTREVFSGDRAVELTKIEFDLLELFLQHPRQVLTREQILDLVWGYNFDSGTNSLAVYIGYLRRKLEGDDETKRLIQTVRGVGYALRTS
;
A
#
# COMPACT_ATOMS: atom_id res chain seq x y z
N MET A 1 -3.20 28.43 -18.57
CA MET A 1 -3.72 27.13 -19.04
C MET A 1 -2.89 26.08 -18.33
N SER A 2 -3.44 25.51 -17.26
CA SER A 2 -2.77 24.46 -16.48
C SER A 2 -2.68 23.22 -17.36
N ALA A 3 -1.48 22.68 -17.55
CA ALA A 3 -1.29 21.39 -18.20
C ALA A 3 -2.02 20.34 -17.35
N ALA A 4 -3.02 19.68 -17.93
CA ALA A 4 -3.67 18.55 -17.27
C ALA A 4 -2.59 17.51 -16.99
N SER A 5 -2.42 17.16 -15.73
CA SER A 5 -1.59 16.02 -15.33
C SER A 5 -2.08 14.80 -16.12
N PRO A 6 -1.19 13.91 -16.61
CA PRO A 6 -1.62 12.73 -17.32
C PRO A 6 -2.59 11.94 -16.42
N ASN A 7 -3.75 11.56 -16.97
CA ASN A 7 -4.73 10.78 -16.24
C ASN A 7 -4.07 9.48 -15.76
N ASN A 8 -4.06 9.24 -14.44
CA ASN A 8 -3.55 7.99 -13.91
C ASN A 8 -4.35 6.81 -14.48
N TYR A 9 -3.65 5.82 -15.00
CA TYR A 9 -4.22 4.59 -15.54
C TYR A 9 -4.39 3.56 -14.41
N ILE A 10 -5.62 3.07 -14.23
CA ILE A 10 -6.02 2.11 -13.19
C ILE A 10 -6.50 0.81 -13.83
N ALA A 11 -5.93 -0.31 -13.44
CA ALA A 11 -6.42 -1.63 -13.79
C ALA A 11 -7.39 -2.12 -12.70
N ILE A 12 -8.59 -2.55 -13.08
CA ILE A 12 -9.57 -3.18 -12.18
C ILE A 12 -9.72 -4.64 -12.58
N ILE A 13 -9.44 -5.55 -11.64
CA ILE A 13 -9.47 -7.00 -11.82
C ILE A 13 -10.48 -7.57 -10.81
N ASP A 14 -11.65 -7.96 -11.26
CA ASP A 14 -12.75 -8.46 -10.43
C ASP A 14 -13.66 -9.29 -11.32
N ASP A 15 -14.09 -10.48 -10.94
CA ASP A 15 -14.94 -11.36 -11.75
C ASP A 15 -16.40 -10.91 -11.74
N ASP A 16 -16.83 -10.15 -10.72
CA ASP A 16 -18.17 -9.57 -10.67
C ASP A 16 -18.32 -8.40 -11.67
N GLY A 17 -19.04 -8.64 -12.76
CA GLY A 17 -19.30 -7.64 -13.79
C GLY A 17 -20.03 -6.39 -13.30
N ALA A 18 -20.86 -6.49 -12.24
CA ALA A 18 -21.58 -5.36 -11.66
C ALA A 18 -20.63 -4.47 -10.88
N ILE A 19 -19.79 -5.06 -10.01
CA ILE A 19 -18.76 -4.34 -9.25
C ILE A 19 -17.77 -3.69 -10.22
N ARG A 20 -17.25 -4.44 -11.17
CA ARG A 20 -16.29 -3.98 -12.18
C ARG A 20 -16.82 -2.79 -12.97
N THR A 21 -18.10 -2.86 -13.41
CA THR A 21 -18.75 -1.77 -14.15
C THR A 21 -18.98 -0.54 -13.29
N ALA A 22 -19.46 -0.72 -12.06
CA ALA A 22 -19.72 0.37 -11.12
C ALA A 22 -18.41 1.13 -10.77
N LEU A 23 -17.37 0.40 -10.41
CA LEU A 23 -16.05 0.96 -10.12
C LEU A 23 -15.46 1.68 -11.33
N GLY A 24 -15.56 1.05 -12.53
CA GLY A 24 -15.06 1.66 -13.75
C GLY A 24 -15.74 2.98 -14.10
N ARG A 25 -17.05 3.08 -13.87
CA ARG A 25 -17.79 4.35 -14.04
C ARG A 25 -17.36 5.40 -13.03
N ALA A 26 -17.29 5.03 -11.74
CA ALA A 26 -16.94 5.95 -10.68
C ALA A 26 -15.52 6.52 -10.88
N LEU A 27 -14.54 5.68 -11.21
CA LEU A 27 -13.16 6.13 -11.42
C LEU A 27 -13.01 7.01 -12.68
N ARG A 28 -13.76 6.74 -13.76
CA ARG A 28 -13.76 7.62 -14.93
C ARG A 28 -14.37 8.99 -14.62
N MET A 29 -15.37 9.08 -13.73
CA MET A 29 -15.91 10.36 -13.25
C MET A 29 -14.88 11.16 -12.44
N GLU A 30 -13.95 10.48 -11.78
CA GLU A 30 -12.80 11.08 -11.07
C GLU A 30 -11.59 11.35 -12.01
N ASN A 31 -11.81 11.30 -13.34
CA ASN A 31 -10.80 11.52 -14.38
C ASN A 31 -9.64 10.50 -14.41
N TYR A 32 -9.85 9.27 -13.96
CA TYR A 32 -8.90 8.18 -14.18
C TYR A 32 -9.12 7.51 -15.55
N GLU A 33 -8.03 7.09 -16.19
CA GLU A 33 -8.09 6.12 -17.28
C GLU A 33 -8.29 4.73 -16.66
N VAL A 34 -9.27 3.93 -17.14
CA VAL A 34 -9.62 2.65 -16.49
C VAL A 34 -9.71 1.55 -17.50
N GLU A 35 -9.00 0.46 -17.25
CA GLU A 35 -9.14 -0.81 -17.96
C GLU A 35 -9.70 -1.88 -17.01
N LEU A 36 -10.57 -2.76 -17.55
CA LEU A 36 -11.36 -3.71 -16.79
C LEU A 36 -10.99 -5.13 -17.21
N PHE A 37 -10.72 -6.00 -16.25
CA PHE A 37 -10.36 -7.39 -16.44
C PHE A 37 -11.27 -8.29 -15.60
N GLU A 38 -11.75 -9.40 -16.19
CA GLU A 38 -12.59 -10.37 -15.49
C GLU A 38 -11.81 -11.56 -14.91
N ASP A 39 -10.52 -11.66 -15.26
CA ASP A 39 -9.64 -12.74 -14.85
C ASP A 39 -8.19 -12.25 -14.64
N GLY A 40 -7.44 -13.00 -13.84
CA GLY A 40 -6.08 -12.65 -13.47
C GLY A 40 -5.06 -12.81 -14.59
N LEU A 41 -5.23 -13.81 -15.46
CA LEU A 41 -4.25 -14.09 -16.55
C LEU A 41 -4.30 -13.04 -17.65
N SER A 42 -5.49 -12.58 -18.04
CA SER A 42 -5.65 -11.49 -18.99
C SER A 42 -5.06 -10.19 -18.44
N ALA A 43 -5.33 -9.89 -17.16
CA ALA A 43 -4.78 -8.74 -16.48
C ALA A 43 -3.26 -8.76 -16.45
N LEU A 44 -2.64 -9.88 -16.05
CA LEU A 44 -1.17 -10.01 -16.00
C LEU A 44 -0.53 -9.75 -17.37
N LYS A 45 -1.13 -10.24 -18.46
CA LYS A 45 -0.63 -9.98 -19.82
C LYS A 45 -0.71 -8.50 -20.19
N ALA A 46 -1.81 -7.83 -19.86
CA ALA A 46 -1.99 -6.41 -20.15
C ALA A 46 -1.02 -5.54 -19.34
N ILE A 47 -0.85 -5.83 -18.02
CA ILE A 47 0.06 -5.12 -17.13
C ILE A 47 1.52 -5.21 -17.60
N GLN A 48 1.94 -6.36 -18.14
CA GLN A 48 3.27 -6.52 -18.73
C GLN A 48 3.50 -5.63 -19.96
N LEU A 49 2.45 -5.34 -20.73
CA LEU A 49 2.52 -4.48 -21.91
C LEU A 49 2.46 -3.00 -21.56
N ARG A 50 1.64 -2.66 -20.57
CA ARG A 50 1.46 -1.30 -20.06
C ARG A 50 1.21 -1.33 -18.57
N ALA A 51 2.20 -0.92 -17.78
CA ALA A 51 2.09 -0.85 -16.34
C ALA A 51 1.06 0.21 -15.91
N PRO A 52 0.06 -0.14 -15.07
CA PRO A 52 -0.87 0.83 -14.51
C PRO A 52 -0.22 1.66 -13.39
N ASN A 53 -0.84 2.78 -13.05
CA ASN A 53 -0.44 3.58 -11.88
C ASN A 53 -0.95 2.97 -10.56
N ALA A 54 -2.04 2.21 -10.59
CA ALA A 54 -2.49 1.37 -9.49
C ALA A 54 -3.38 0.23 -10.00
N ILE A 55 -3.49 -0.81 -9.20
CA ILE A 55 -4.30 -1.99 -9.46
C ILE A 55 -5.33 -2.13 -8.35
N ILE A 56 -6.60 -2.32 -8.71
CA ILE A 56 -7.66 -2.76 -7.81
C ILE A 56 -7.90 -4.23 -8.14
N LEU A 57 -7.68 -5.12 -7.17
CA LEU A 57 -7.60 -6.56 -7.39
C LEU A 57 -8.53 -7.31 -6.44
N ASP A 58 -9.47 -8.06 -6.98
CA ASP A 58 -10.24 -9.01 -6.18
C ASP A 58 -9.40 -10.24 -5.82
N LEU A 59 -9.61 -10.76 -4.63
CA LEU A 59 -9.03 -12.03 -4.21
C LEU A 59 -9.59 -13.21 -4.97
N GLN A 60 -10.91 -13.24 -5.16
CA GLN A 60 -11.61 -14.35 -5.78
C GLN A 60 -11.73 -14.14 -7.29
N LEU A 61 -10.86 -14.77 -8.06
CA LEU A 61 -10.89 -14.75 -9.51
C LEU A 61 -11.11 -16.16 -10.06
N PRO A 62 -11.70 -16.30 -11.26
CA PRO A 62 -12.14 -17.61 -11.77
C PRO A 62 -10.98 -18.50 -12.26
N ASP A 63 -9.83 -17.94 -12.58
CA ASP A 63 -8.69 -18.63 -13.20
C ASP A 63 -7.52 -18.85 -12.22
N ILE A 64 -7.02 -17.78 -11.62
CA ILE A 64 -5.97 -17.82 -10.60
C ILE A 64 -6.35 -16.89 -9.46
N ASP A 65 -6.02 -17.28 -8.23
CA ASP A 65 -6.25 -16.50 -7.03
C ASP A 65 -5.58 -15.09 -7.13
N GLY A 66 -6.28 -14.06 -6.65
CA GLY A 66 -5.74 -12.69 -6.60
C GLY A 66 -4.43 -12.57 -5.84
N LEU A 67 -4.21 -13.41 -4.80
CA LEU A 67 -2.91 -13.48 -4.12
C LEU A 67 -1.79 -13.95 -5.07
N GLU A 68 -2.09 -14.90 -5.93
CA GLU A 68 -1.12 -15.39 -6.93
C GLU A 68 -0.85 -14.32 -8.00
N VAL A 69 -1.88 -13.57 -8.42
CA VAL A 69 -1.70 -12.39 -9.30
C VAL A 69 -0.73 -11.41 -8.67
N CYS A 70 -0.97 -11.05 -7.41
CA CYS A 70 -0.11 -10.13 -6.64
C CYS A 70 1.33 -10.64 -6.57
N ARG A 71 1.55 -11.91 -6.17
CA ARG A 71 2.88 -12.53 -6.09
C ARG A 71 3.61 -12.49 -7.43
N ARG A 72 2.94 -12.75 -8.56
CA ARG A 72 3.54 -12.71 -9.89
C ARG A 72 3.98 -11.30 -10.29
N ILE A 73 3.15 -10.29 -9.99
CA ILE A 73 3.50 -8.88 -10.20
C ILE A 73 4.75 -8.53 -9.41
N ARG A 74 4.81 -8.87 -8.12
CA ARG A 74 5.97 -8.59 -7.26
C ARG A 74 7.21 -9.37 -7.66
N LYS A 75 7.07 -10.64 -8.04
CA LYS A 75 8.18 -11.48 -8.53
C LYS A 75 8.79 -10.93 -9.82
N ALA A 76 8.03 -10.23 -10.63
CA ALA A 76 8.53 -9.53 -11.83
C ALA A 76 9.27 -8.22 -11.50
N GLY A 77 9.39 -7.85 -10.20
CA GLY A 77 9.99 -6.58 -9.76
C GLY A 77 9.07 -5.37 -9.93
N ASP A 78 7.81 -5.58 -10.27
CA ASP A 78 6.84 -4.50 -10.43
C ASP A 78 6.32 -4.04 -9.07
N VAL A 79 6.52 -2.77 -8.77
CA VAL A 79 6.13 -2.09 -7.52
C VAL A 79 4.83 -1.30 -7.66
N THR A 80 4.09 -1.48 -8.74
CA THR A 80 2.77 -0.84 -8.93
C THR A 80 1.89 -1.05 -7.70
N PRO A 81 1.30 0.00 -7.12
CA PRO A 81 0.44 -0.12 -5.95
C PRO A 81 -0.78 -1.01 -6.21
N ILE A 82 -1.05 -1.94 -5.28
CA ILE A 82 -2.17 -2.87 -5.36
C ILE A 82 -3.11 -2.65 -4.17
N LEU A 83 -4.35 -2.24 -4.45
CA LEU A 83 -5.46 -2.24 -3.52
C LEU A 83 -6.23 -3.55 -3.67
N MET A 84 -6.17 -4.41 -2.67
CA MET A 84 -6.84 -5.71 -2.70
C MET A 84 -8.27 -5.61 -2.16
N LEU A 85 -9.23 -6.17 -2.88
CA LEU A 85 -10.61 -6.31 -2.43
C LEU A 85 -10.80 -7.70 -1.80
N THR A 86 -11.45 -7.79 -0.63
CA THR A 86 -11.59 -9.05 0.12
C THR A 86 -12.98 -9.19 0.73
N ALA A 87 -13.46 -10.42 0.91
CA ALA A 87 -14.70 -10.69 1.64
C ALA A 87 -14.50 -10.54 3.16
N ARG A 88 -15.58 -10.33 3.92
CA ARG A 88 -15.60 -9.94 5.34
C ARG A 88 -14.99 -10.96 6.31
N ASP A 89 -14.91 -12.22 5.94
CA ASP A 89 -14.56 -13.32 6.87
C ASP A 89 -13.05 -13.64 6.94
N ALA A 90 -12.22 -12.87 6.28
CA ALA A 90 -10.83 -13.19 6.00
C ALA A 90 -9.84 -12.33 6.82
N VAL A 91 -9.83 -12.46 8.15
CA VAL A 91 -8.68 -11.95 8.96
C VAL A 91 -7.40 -12.67 8.50
N ASN A 92 -7.50 -13.96 8.17
CA ASN A 92 -6.37 -14.72 7.60
C ASN A 92 -6.01 -14.24 6.19
N ASP A 93 -6.98 -13.98 5.32
CA ASP A 93 -6.75 -13.51 3.94
C ASP A 93 -6.07 -12.13 3.91
N ARG A 94 -6.30 -11.28 4.92
CA ARG A 94 -5.61 -9.99 5.05
C ARG A 94 -4.13 -10.16 5.34
N VAL A 95 -3.80 -11.11 6.22
CA VAL A 95 -2.40 -11.45 6.54
C VAL A 95 -1.73 -12.02 5.31
N GLU A 96 -2.37 -12.99 4.64
CA GLU A 96 -1.85 -13.60 3.42
C GLU A 96 -1.75 -12.61 2.25
N GLY A 97 -2.69 -11.66 2.12
CA GLY A 97 -2.68 -10.62 1.11
C GLY A 97 -1.50 -9.66 1.25
N LEU A 98 -1.20 -9.25 2.47
CA LEU A 98 -0.06 -8.40 2.77
C LEU A 98 1.26 -9.17 2.61
N ASP A 99 1.31 -10.45 3.01
CA ASP A 99 2.46 -11.33 2.77
C ASP A 99 2.67 -11.60 1.27
N ALA A 100 1.61 -11.53 0.45
CA ALA A 100 1.70 -11.60 -1.02
C ALA A 100 2.21 -10.30 -1.66
N GLY A 101 2.34 -9.20 -0.90
CA GLY A 101 2.88 -7.92 -1.35
C GLY A 101 1.83 -6.89 -1.78
N ALA A 102 0.55 -7.03 -1.39
CA ALA A 102 -0.44 -5.98 -1.56
C ALA A 102 -0.09 -4.75 -0.72
N ASP A 103 -0.43 -3.56 -1.22
CA ASP A 103 -0.12 -2.30 -0.53
C ASP A 103 -1.22 -1.85 0.41
N ASP A 104 -2.47 -2.16 0.11
CA ASP A 104 -3.62 -1.93 0.97
C ASP A 104 -4.74 -2.93 0.66
N TYR A 105 -5.73 -3.02 1.53
CA TYR A 105 -6.90 -3.88 1.34
C TYR A 105 -8.19 -3.16 1.74
N LEU A 106 -9.29 -3.57 1.10
CA LEU A 106 -10.62 -3.04 1.37
C LEU A 106 -11.62 -4.20 1.43
N VAL A 107 -12.41 -4.23 2.50
CA VAL A 107 -13.37 -5.33 2.75
C VAL A 107 -14.69 -5.07 2.03
N LYS A 108 -15.18 -6.07 1.28
CA LYS A 108 -16.52 -6.07 0.69
C LYS A 108 -17.59 -6.40 1.75
N PRO A 109 -18.73 -5.69 1.82
CA PRO A 109 -19.07 -4.53 1.02
C PRO A 109 -18.37 -3.26 1.54
N PHE A 110 -17.98 -2.37 0.63
CA PHE A 110 -17.24 -1.14 0.94
C PHE A 110 -18.00 0.11 0.46
N ASP A 111 -17.68 1.23 1.06
CA ASP A 111 -18.10 2.55 0.59
C ASP A 111 -17.19 3.02 -0.56
N LEU A 112 -17.79 3.59 -1.61
CA LEU A 112 -17.04 4.12 -2.75
C LEU A 112 -16.09 5.25 -2.33
N ALA A 113 -16.51 6.10 -1.38
CA ALA A 113 -15.66 7.19 -0.90
C ALA A 113 -14.41 6.66 -0.18
N GLU A 114 -14.51 5.54 0.55
CA GLU A 114 -13.39 4.85 1.16
C GLU A 114 -12.43 4.31 0.10
N LEU A 115 -12.93 3.61 -0.91
CA LEU A 115 -12.12 3.09 -2.01
C LEU A 115 -11.35 4.22 -2.71
N LEU A 116 -12.04 5.33 -3.04
CA LEU A 116 -11.40 6.49 -3.69
C LEU A 116 -10.34 7.15 -2.80
N ALA A 117 -10.58 7.23 -1.49
CA ALA A 117 -9.61 7.79 -0.54
C ALA A 117 -8.34 6.92 -0.48
N ARG A 118 -8.48 5.59 -0.41
CA ARG A 118 -7.36 4.63 -0.43
C ARG A 118 -6.60 4.68 -1.75
N LEU A 119 -7.31 4.70 -2.88
CA LEU A 119 -6.69 4.81 -4.20
C LEU A 119 -5.90 6.11 -4.36
N ARG A 120 -6.45 7.25 -3.91
CA ARG A 120 -5.72 8.54 -3.91
C ARG A 120 -4.47 8.48 -3.04
N ALA A 121 -4.52 7.84 -1.88
CA ALA A 121 -3.36 7.64 -1.02
C ALA A 121 -2.27 6.82 -1.72
N LEU A 122 -2.67 5.75 -2.41
CA LEU A 122 -1.75 4.91 -3.18
C LEU A 122 -1.11 5.66 -4.37
N LEU A 123 -1.84 6.56 -5.02
CA LEU A 123 -1.36 7.32 -6.18
C LEU A 123 -0.55 8.56 -5.82
N ARG A 124 -0.85 9.22 -4.68
CA ARG A 124 -0.26 10.52 -4.29
C ARG A 124 1.26 10.56 -4.33
N ARG A 125 1.92 9.44 -4.13
CA ARG A 125 3.36 9.32 -3.97
C ARG A 125 4.12 8.81 -5.18
N GLN A 126 3.45 8.64 -6.33
CA GLN A 126 4.14 8.45 -7.61
C GLN A 126 4.72 9.78 -8.16
N GLY A 127 4.22 10.92 -7.68
CA GLY A 127 4.76 12.24 -7.97
C GLY A 127 5.81 12.61 -6.93
N GLY A 128 7.03 12.07 -7.07
CA GLY A 128 8.17 12.52 -6.29
C GLY A 128 8.36 14.03 -6.47
N GLY A 129 8.27 14.78 -5.35
CA GLY A 129 8.60 16.19 -5.37
C GLY A 129 10.04 16.38 -5.88
N ASP A 130 10.24 17.34 -6.77
CA ASP A 130 11.52 17.85 -7.26
C ASP A 130 12.33 18.49 -6.10
N GLY A 131 12.79 17.68 -5.19
CA GLY A 131 13.74 18.07 -4.15
C GLY A 131 14.74 16.96 -3.96
N LEU A 132 16.01 17.28 -3.83
CA LEU A 132 17.07 16.36 -3.41
C LEU A 132 16.70 15.82 -2.01
N ALA A 133 15.84 14.80 -1.96
CA ALA A 133 15.47 14.18 -0.70
C ALA A 133 16.71 13.46 -0.15
N GLU A 134 17.23 13.97 0.96
CA GLU A 134 18.37 13.36 1.67
C GLU A 134 18.02 11.95 2.14
N VAL A 135 18.99 11.05 2.10
CA VAL A 135 18.86 9.72 2.68
C VAL A 135 18.61 9.86 4.19
N MET A 136 17.44 9.39 4.63
CA MET A 136 17.05 9.43 6.03
C MET A 136 17.78 8.33 6.81
N ARG A 137 18.19 8.64 8.04
CA ARG A 137 18.95 7.72 8.89
C ARG A 137 18.42 7.75 10.31
N PHE A 138 18.31 6.57 10.91
CA PHE A 138 18.03 6.40 12.34
C PHE A 138 18.67 5.10 12.82
N GLU A 139 19.66 5.21 13.71
CA GLU A 139 20.50 4.10 14.15
C GLU A 139 21.12 3.38 12.92
N ASP A 140 20.86 2.09 12.76
CA ASP A 140 21.31 1.29 11.62
C ASP A 140 20.33 1.30 10.42
N LEU A 141 19.20 2.00 10.54
CA LEU A 141 18.26 2.15 9.44
C LEU A 141 18.68 3.25 8.48
N THR A 142 18.61 2.96 7.19
CA THR A 142 18.73 3.96 6.12
C THR A 142 17.59 3.80 5.14
N LEU A 143 17.00 4.92 4.73
CA LEU A 143 15.93 4.98 3.73
C LEU A 143 16.27 6.05 2.70
N ASN A 144 16.30 5.68 1.44
CA ASN A 144 16.43 6.61 0.34
C ASN A 144 15.05 6.86 -0.30
N PRO A 145 14.46 8.06 -0.14
CA PRO A 145 13.13 8.35 -0.69
C PRO A 145 13.09 8.33 -2.22
N GLN A 146 14.21 8.59 -2.89
CA GLN A 146 14.28 8.66 -4.36
C GLN A 146 14.36 7.27 -4.99
N THR A 147 15.26 6.40 -4.47
CA THR A 147 15.44 5.05 -5.01
C THR A 147 14.49 4.04 -4.35
N ARG A 148 13.80 4.43 -3.27
CA ARG A 148 12.99 3.58 -2.39
C ARG A 148 13.74 2.42 -1.77
N GLU A 149 15.06 2.52 -1.72
CA GLU A 149 15.92 1.53 -1.06
C GLU A 149 15.90 1.73 0.47
N VAL A 150 15.80 0.63 1.17
CA VAL A 150 15.84 0.58 2.64
C VAL A 150 16.87 -0.44 3.08
N PHE A 151 17.69 -0.08 4.06
CA PHE A 151 18.65 -0.99 4.68
C PHE A 151 18.50 -0.95 6.20
N SER A 152 18.67 -2.11 6.84
CA SER A 152 18.86 -2.28 8.28
C SER A 152 20.25 -2.86 8.49
N GLY A 153 21.22 -2.03 8.90
CA GLY A 153 22.65 -2.32 8.80
C GLY A 153 23.03 -2.55 7.33
N ASP A 154 23.66 -3.69 7.05
CA ASP A 154 24.06 -4.08 5.68
C ASP A 154 22.97 -4.88 4.94
N ARG A 155 21.84 -5.15 5.58
CA ARG A 155 20.76 -5.96 5.01
C ARG A 155 19.75 -5.08 4.27
N ALA A 156 19.58 -5.32 2.96
CA ALA A 156 18.50 -4.72 2.19
C ALA A 156 17.13 -5.24 2.69
N VAL A 157 16.15 -4.33 2.83
CA VAL A 157 14.81 -4.62 3.31
C VAL A 157 13.80 -4.26 2.24
N GLU A 158 13.09 -5.26 1.73
CA GLU A 158 12.01 -5.05 0.76
C GLU A 158 10.72 -4.65 1.48
N LEU A 159 10.25 -3.45 1.22
CA LEU A 159 9.01 -2.91 1.77
C LEU A 159 7.96 -2.73 0.67
N THR A 160 6.70 -3.04 0.99
CA THR A 160 5.56 -2.60 0.18
C THR A 160 5.45 -1.07 0.25
N LYS A 161 4.62 -0.50 -0.62
CA LYS A 161 4.44 0.96 -0.63
C LYS A 161 4.03 1.53 0.73
N ILE A 162 3.04 0.94 1.37
CA ILE A 162 2.53 1.42 2.68
C ILE A 162 3.55 1.23 3.81
N GLU A 163 4.28 0.12 3.82
CA GLU A 163 5.35 -0.10 4.80
C GLU A 163 6.47 0.93 4.63
N PHE A 164 6.83 1.24 3.39
CA PHE A 164 7.81 2.28 3.09
C PHE A 164 7.31 3.65 3.57
N ASP A 165 6.07 3.99 3.26
CA ASP A 165 5.45 5.24 3.63
C ASP A 165 5.35 5.42 5.15
N LEU A 166 5.05 4.34 5.88
CA LEU A 166 5.08 4.31 7.34
C LEU A 166 6.48 4.53 7.89
N LEU A 167 7.48 3.84 7.32
CA LEU A 167 8.87 4.01 7.75
C LEU A 167 9.37 5.42 7.47
N GLU A 168 9.08 5.96 6.28
CA GLU A 168 9.41 7.33 5.91
C GLU A 168 8.80 8.33 6.89
N LEU A 169 7.50 8.19 7.21
CA LEU A 169 6.82 9.03 8.20
C LEU A 169 7.52 8.98 9.58
N PHE A 170 7.88 7.79 10.05
CA PHE A 170 8.60 7.67 11.32
C PHE A 170 10.00 8.28 11.28
N LEU A 171 10.71 8.16 10.17
CA LEU A 171 12.03 8.76 9.99
C LEU A 171 11.98 10.29 9.84
N GLN A 172 10.86 10.86 9.39
CA GLN A 172 10.60 12.30 9.41
C GLN A 172 10.34 12.83 10.83
N HIS A 173 9.89 11.95 11.75
CA HIS A 173 9.52 12.29 13.12
C HIS A 173 10.25 11.39 14.16
N PRO A 174 11.59 11.33 14.15
CA PRO A 174 12.33 10.43 15.02
C PRO A 174 12.11 10.80 16.48
N ARG A 175 11.89 9.79 17.32
CA ARG A 175 11.65 9.91 18.77
C ARG A 175 10.33 10.60 19.16
N GLN A 176 9.54 11.05 18.20
CA GLN A 176 8.24 11.63 18.44
C GLN A 176 7.17 10.52 18.47
N VAL A 177 6.21 10.65 19.40
CA VAL A 177 5.02 9.80 19.43
C VAL A 177 4.02 10.35 18.42
N LEU A 178 3.66 9.55 17.44
CA LEU A 178 2.59 9.84 16.48
C LEU A 178 1.32 9.11 16.93
N THR A 179 0.20 9.82 17.01
CA THR A 179 -1.09 9.19 17.36
C THR A 179 -1.57 8.29 16.21
N ARG A 180 -2.46 7.35 16.52
CA ARG A 180 -3.07 6.50 15.49
C ARG A 180 -3.75 7.34 14.40
N GLU A 181 -4.49 8.38 14.78
CA GLU A 181 -5.17 9.29 13.87
C GLU A 181 -4.19 10.02 12.97
N GLN A 182 -3.11 10.58 13.53
CA GLN A 182 -2.08 11.25 12.76
C GLN A 182 -1.43 10.31 11.72
N ILE A 183 -1.10 9.08 12.12
CA ILE A 183 -0.51 8.11 11.19
C ILE A 183 -1.49 7.75 10.08
N LEU A 184 -2.76 7.47 10.43
CA LEU A 184 -3.79 7.14 9.46
C LEU A 184 -4.03 8.29 8.47
N ASP A 185 -4.09 9.52 8.97
CA ASP A 185 -4.31 10.71 8.17
C ASP A 185 -3.13 11.00 7.22
N LEU A 186 -1.91 10.88 7.72
CA LEU A 186 -0.70 11.16 6.93
C LEU A 186 -0.37 10.07 5.92
N VAL A 187 -0.65 8.80 6.24
CA VAL A 187 -0.34 7.67 5.35
C VAL A 187 -1.50 7.33 4.42
N TRP A 188 -2.74 7.33 4.91
CA TRP A 188 -3.93 6.97 4.10
C TRP A 188 -4.79 8.16 3.68
N GLY A 189 -4.70 9.32 4.35
CA GLY A 189 -5.46 10.54 4.05
C GLY A 189 -6.72 10.72 4.89
N TYR A 190 -7.31 11.92 4.82
CA TYR A 190 -8.54 12.28 5.53
C TYR A 190 -9.69 11.33 5.20
N ASN A 191 -10.50 10.97 6.20
CA ASN A 191 -11.65 10.05 6.16
C ASN A 191 -11.30 8.57 6.20
N PHE A 192 -10.10 8.19 6.67
CA PHE A 192 -9.85 6.79 6.96
C PHE A 192 -10.64 6.37 8.21
N ASP A 193 -11.60 5.47 8.05
CA ASP A 193 -12.37 4.96 9.20
C ASP A 193 -11.44 4.11 10.09
N SER A 194 -11.27 4.58 11.34
CA SER A 194 -10.44 3.95 12.36
C SER A 194 -10.99 2.58 12.85
N GLY A 195 -12.14 2.15 12.33
CA GLY A 195 -12.77 0.86 12.69
C GLY A 195 -11.98 -0.38 12.28
N THR A 196 -11.02 -0.25 11.36
CA THR A 196 -10.16 -1.37 10.96
C THR A 196 -8.84 -1.35 11.72
N ASN A 197 -8.44 -2.51 12.29
CA ASN A 197 -7.17 -2.66 13.01
C ASN A 197 -5.95 -2.74 12.06
N SER A 198 -6.06 -2.16 10.86
CA SER A 198 -5.07 -2.24 9.77
C SER A 198 -3.71 -1.68 10.17
N LEU A 199 -3.66 -0.52 10.85
CA LEU A 199 -2.40 0.07 11.28
C LEU A 199 -1.56 -0.87 12.15
N ALA A 200 -2.18 -1.60 13.09
CA ALA A 200 -1.45 -2.52 13.96
C ALA A 200 -0.85 -3.69 13.15
N VAL A 201 -1.53 -4.14 12.10
CA VAL A 201 -1.05 -5.18 11.20
C VAL A 201 0.17 -4.68 10.42
N TYR A 202 0.09 -3.51 9.78
CA TYR A 202 1.23 -2.92 9.06
C TYR A 202 2.43 -2.64 9.97
N ILE A 203 2.21 -2.16 11.19
CA ILE A 203 3.28 -2.00 12.19
C ILE A 203 3.92 -3.35 12.52
N GLY A 204 3.12 -4.41 12.64
CA GLY A 204 3.60 -5.78 12.85
C GLY A 204 4.52 -6.25 11.72
N TYR A 205 4.11 -6.05 10.47
CA TYR A 205 4.93 -6.41 9.30
C TYR A 205 6.20 -5.58 9.21
N LEU A 206 6.09 -4.28 9.38
CA LEU A 206 7.24 -3.39 9.32
C LEU A 206 8.28 -3.78 10.38
N ARG A 207 7.86 -4.06 11.62
CA ARG A 207 8.74 -4.59 12.67
C ARG A 207 9.44 -5.86 12.23
N ARG A 208 8.70 -6.87 11.78
CA ARG A 208 9.26 -8.16 11.34
C ARG A 208 10.31 -7.98 10.25
N LYS A 209 10.06 -7.09 9.28
CA LYS A 209 10.99 -6.81 8.19
C LYS A 209 12.23 -6.04 8.62
N LEU A 210 12.09 -5.07 9.52
CA LEU A 210 13.20 -4.25 10.01
C LEU A 210 14.04 -4.95 11.09
N GLU A 211 13.37 -5.56 12.06
CA GLU A 211 13.97 -6.09 13.28
C GLU A 211 14.40 -7.58 13.13
N GLY A 212 13.82 -8.31 12.14
CA GLY A 212 14.04 -9.75 11.99
C GLY A 212 13.57 -10.50 13.23
N ASP A 213 14.33 -11.52 13.62
CA ASP A 213 14.03 -12.34 14.81
C ASP A 213 14.62 -11.76 16.11
N ASP A 214 15.27 -10.60 16.05
CA ASP A 214 15.90 -9.96 17.22
C ASP A 214 14.90 -9.05 17.95
N GLU A 215 14.16 -9.63 18.90
CA GLU A 215 13.20 -8.89 19.74
C GLU A 215 13.84 -7.78 20.59
N THR A 216 15.17 -7.76 20.74
CA THR A 216 15.88 -6.74 21.51
C THR A 216 16.03 -5.42 20.73
N LYS A 217 15.92 -5.45 19.41
CA LYS A 217 16.02 -4.28 18.51
C LYS A 217 14.67 -3.62 18.20
N ARG A 218 13.78 -3.47 19.17
CA ARG A 218 12.49 -2.80 18.91
C ARG A 218 12.65 -1.33 18.59
N LEU A 219 12.75 -1.01 17.31
CA LEU A 219 12.88 0.36 16.82
C LEU A 219 11.53 1.10 16.80
N ILE A 220 10.45 0.42 16.37
CA ILE A 220 9.10 1.00 16.39
C ILE A 220 8.40 0.56 17.68
N GLN A 221 8.19 1.47 18.60
CA GLN A 221 7.59 1.18 19.91
C GLN A 221 6.11 1.56 19.95
N THR A 222 5.31 0.73 20.64
CA THR A 222 3.91 1.04 20.92
C THR A 222 3.81 1.89 22.19
N VAL A 223 3.22 3.07 22.09
CA VAL A 223 2.83 3.88 23.23
C VAL A 223 1.36 3.59 23.52
N ARG A 224 1.13 2.78 24.56
CA ARG A 224 -0.22 2.27 24.88
C ARG A 224 -1.23 3.40 25.02
N GLY A 225 -2.39 3.26 24.37
CA GLY A 225 -3.48 4.24 24.38
C GLY A 225 -3.22 5.52 23.56
N VAL A 226 -2.02 5.67 22.95
CA VAL A 226 -1.66 6.88 22.19
C VAL A 226 -1.35 6.54 20.71
N GLY A 227 -0.32 5.74 20.46
CA GLY A 227 0.13 5.49 19.09
C GLY A 227 1.48 4.77 19.03
N TYR A 228 2.35 5.22 18.15
CA TYR A 228 3.65 4.59 17.87
C TYR A 228 4.77 5.63 17.77
N ALA A 229 6.00 5.20 18.01
CA ALA A 229 7.18 6.04 17.90
C ALA A 229 8.39 5.24 17.40
N LEU A 230 9.21 5.82 16.53
CA LEU A 230 10.53 5.31 16.17
C LEU A 230 11.53 5.78 17.22
N ARG A 231 12.01 4.89 18.08
CA ARG A 231 12.99 5.20 19.14
C ARG A 231 13.67 3.92 19.63
N THR A 232 14.88 4.05 20.11
CA THR A 232 15.59 3.01 20.87
C THR A 232 15.03 2.88 22.28
N SER A 233 15.15 1.71 22.86
CA SER A 233 14.77 1.43 24.25
C SER A 233 15.66 2.15 25.25
#